data_9c14c78ba84e7387df737c31fb49e2b7
#
_entry.id   9c14c78ba84e7387df737c31fb49e2b7
#
_cell.length_a   1.000
_cell.length_b   1.000
_cell.length_c   1.000
_cell.angle_alpha   90.00
_cell.angle_beta   90.00
_cell.angle_gamma   90.00
#
_symmetry.space_group_name_H-M   'P 1'
#
loop_
_entity.id
_entity.type
_entity.pdbx_description
1 polymer ?
#
loop_
_entity_poly.entity_id
_entity_poly.type
_entity_poly.pdbx_seq_one_letter_code
_entity_poly.pdbx_strand_id
1 'polypeptide(L)'
;RDTDRSRGLGDVYKRQPGHELKFEGIPTFAPEHFARIRHKDTMKRKQFVKGATQIAQEGAIQIFREPDTGFEEVIVGVVGMLQFDVFEHRMATEYNVEIINEGLPYQYIRWIDNEGLDPKKLNLSSDTKIVQDFKGNYLLLFTSEWNIRWALEKNEGLMLSEFNKN
;
A
#
# COMPACT_ATOMS: atom_id res chain seq x y z
N ARG A 1 25.26 -10.92 -7.46
CA ARG A 1 24.79 -10.80 -7.66
C ARG A 1 24.78 -10.71 -8.16
N ASP A 2 24.38 -10.63 -7.71
CA ASP A 2 23.77 -10.39 -8.07
C ASP A 2 23.90 -10.24 -8.49
N THR A 3 23.92 -10.62 -8.15
CA THR A 3 23.44 -10.46 -8.65
C THR A 3 23.47 -10.49 -9.06
N ASP A 4 23.33 -10.90 -8.81
CA ASP A 4 22.82 -10.78 -9.34
C ASP A 4 22.67 -10.84 -9.54
N ARG A 5 22.30 -11.05 -9.33
CA ARG A 5 21.70 -11.14 -9.61
C ARG A 5 21.52 -10.94 -10.05
N SER A 6 21.84 -11.51 -9.51
CA SER A 6 21.29 -11.12 -10.15
C SER A 6 21.49 -10.76 -10.46
N ARG A 7 21.32 -10.71 -10.40
CA ARG A 7 21.03 -10.27 -10.97
C ARG A 7 20.68 -10.06 -11.47
N GLY A 8 20.63 -10.60 -10.75
CA GLY A 8 19.88 -10.36 -11.55
C GLY A 8 19.71 -9.99 -11.70
N LEU A 9 19.57 -10.42 -11.54
CA LEU A 9 18.92 -9.85 -12.10
C LEU A 9 19.17 -9.13 -12.46
N GLY A 10 19.40 -9.13 -11.99
CA GLY A 10 19.14 -8.43 -12.76
C GLY A 10 19.52 -7.86 -13.00
N ASP A 11 19.44 -7.99 -13.25
CA ASP A 11 19.23 -7.27 -13.96
C ASP A 11 19.02 -7.03 -14.41
N VAL A 12 18.99 -7.37 -14.25
CA VAL A 12 18.30 -6.92 -14.95
C VAL A 12 18.15 -6.31 -15.16
N TYR A 13 18.22 -6.62 -15.13
CA TYR A 13 17.66 -5.71 -15.61
C TYR A 13 18.22 -4.79 -15.92
N LYS A 14 18.53 -4.49 -16.14
CA LYS A 14 18.69 -3.46 -16.59
C LYS A 14 18.79 -2.92 -17.31
N ARG A 15 18.72 -2.81 -17.82
CA ARG A 15 18.48 -2.08 -18.63
C ARG A 15 18.26 -1.55 -19.38
N GLN A 16 17.87 -1.45 -19.60
CA GLN A 16 17.43 -0.78 -20.31
C GLN A 16 17.63 0.27 -20.62
N PRO A 17 17.93 0.71 -21.11
CA PRO A 17 17.84 1.85 -20.90
C PRO A 17 16.93 2.61 -20.84
N GLY A 18 16.86 3.04 -20.75
CA GLY A 18 16.14 3.76 -20.52
C GLY A 18 15.22 3.88 -20.23
N HIS A 19 14.92 3.58 -20.14
CA HIS A 19 13.91 3.74 -19.77
C HIS A 19 13.93 4.15 -18.70
N GLU A 20 14.29 4.51 -18.53
CA GLU A 20 14.02 4.94 -17.70
C GLU A 20 13.48 4.68 -16.92
N LEU A 21 13.98 4.46 -16.41
CA LEU A 21 13.16 4.15 -15.85
C LEU A 21 12.41 4.87 -15.24
N LYS A 22 11.65 4.94 -15.58
CA LYS A 22 10.64 5.60 -15.01
C LYS A 22 10.08 4.86 -13.98
N PHE A 23 9.76 5.47 -12.91
CA PHE A 23 9.22 4.75 -11.84
C PHE A 23 7.79 4.36 -12.03
N GLU A 24 7.12 4.98 -12.95
CA GLU A 24 5.82 4.50 -13.30
C GLU A 24 5.92 3.16 -13.98
N GLY A 25 7.11 2.78 -14.34
CA GLY A 25 7.34 1.45 -14.87
C GLY A 25 7.59 0.39 -13.81
N ILE A 26 7.68 0.77 -12.55
CA ILE A 26 7.86 -0.21 -11.50
C ILE A 26 6.54 -0.95 -11.30
N PRO A 27 6.54 -2.28 -11.45
CA PRO A 27 5.31 -3.03 -11.22
C PRO A 27 4.89 -2.84 -9.78
N THR A 28 3.63 -2.51 -9.58
CA THR A 28 3.09 -2.40 -8.26
C THR A 28 2.42 -3.71 -7.93
N PHE A 29 3.07 -4.51 -7.14
CA PHE A 29 2.50 -5.78 -6.74
C PHE A 29 1.41 -5.53 -5.71
N ALA A 30 0.34 -6.31 -5.78
CA ALA A 30 -0.70 -6.23 -4.77
C ALA A 30 -0.12 -6.72 -3.44
N PRO A 31 -0.20 -5.92 -2.39
CA PRO A 31 0.29 -6.37 -1.09
C PRO A 31 -0.51 -7.56 -0.58
N GLU A 32 0.13 -8.39 0.22
CA GLU A 32 -0.51 -9.56 0.79
C GLU A 32 -0.65 -9.48 2.30
N HIS A 33 0.06 -8.55 2.93
CA HIS A 33 0.03 -8.36 4.38
C HIS A 33 -0.16 -6.90 4.68
N PHE A 34 -0.94 -6.60 5.70
CA PHE A 34 -1.29 -5.22 6.04
C PHE A 34 -1.13 -4.99 7.53
N ALA A 35 -0.72 -3.79 7.89
CA ALA A 35 -0.60 -3.41 9.28
C ALA A 35 -0.97 -1.95 9.44
N ARG A 36 -1.56 -1.62 10.58
CA ARG A 36 -1.80 -0.24 10.95
C ARG A 36 -0.56 0.25 11.66
N ILE A 37 0.00 1.35 11.16
CA ILE A 37 1.25 1.90 11.66
C ILE A 37 0.99 3.30 12.18
N ARG A 38 1.48 3.58 13.38
CA ARG A 38 1.44 4.94 13.91
C ARG A 38 2.75 5.21 14.63
N HIS A 39 3.07 6.48 14.79
CA HIS A 39 4.31 6.85 15.46
C HIS A 39 4.03 7.03 16.95
N LYS A 40 4.99 6.61 17.78
CA LYS A 40 4.82 6.65 19.23
C LYS A 40 4.84 8.07 19.77
N ASP A 41 5.70 8.91 19.22
CA ASP A 41 5.89 10.28 19.69
C ASP A 41 5.12 11.22 18.78
N THR A 42 4.06 11.83 19.30
CA THR A 42 3.20 12.72 18.51
C THR A 42 3.95 13.92 17.97
N MET A 43 5.09 14.29 18.58
CA MET A 43 5.91 15.40 18.12
C MET A 43 6.70 15.09 16.85
N LYS A 44 6.73 13.81 16.44
CA LYS A 44 7.54 13.39 15.30
C LYS A 44 6.70 13.13 14.06
N ARG A 45 5.56 13.78 13.96
CA ARG A 45 4.67 13.59 12.82
C ARG A 45 5.35 13.91 11.49
N LYS A 46 6.12 14.99 11.43
CA LYS A 46 6.79 15.36 10.18
C LYS A 46 7.81 14.33 9.76
N GLN A 47 8.60 13.84 10.69
CA GLN A 47 9.59 12.80 10.40
C GLN A 47 8.91 11.52 9.98
N PHE A 48 7.78 11.18 10.61
CA PHE A 48 7.02 9.99 10.27
C PHE A 48 6.51 10.07 8.83
N VAL A 49 5.87 11.18 8.48
CA VAL A 49 5.32 11.36 7.13
C VAL A 49 6.44 11.34 6.10
N LYS A 50 7.54 12.04 6.37
CA LYS A 50 8.66 12.11 5.45
C LYS A 50 9.28 10.72 5.22
N GLY A 51 9.54 10.01 6.31
CA GLY A 51 10.16 8.68 6.20
C GLY A 51 9.28 7.67 5.52
N ALA A 52 8.01 7.64 5.91
CA ALA A 52 7.06 6.69 5.32
C ALA A 52 6.90 6.96 3.82
N THR A 53 6.77 8.23 3.44
CA THR A 53 6.63 8.60 2.04
C THR A 53 7.86 8.21 1.24
N GLN A 54 9.05 8.48 1.78
CA GLN A 54 10.30 8.17 1.10
C GLN A 54 10.46 6.67 0.88
N ILE A 55 10.18 5.88 1.91
CA ILE A 55 10.31 4.42 1.80
C ILE A 55 9.27 3.87 0.83
N ALA A 56 8.07 4.43 0.82
CA ALA A 56 7.05 4.01 -0.14
C ALA A 56 7.46 4.31 -1.57
N GLN A 57 8.12 5.46 -1.80
CA GLN A 57 8.58 5.82 -3.13
C GLN A 57 9.66 4.88 -3.65
N GLU A 58 10.37 4.22 -2.77
CA GLU A 58 11.37 3.23 -3.15
C GLU A 58 10.75 1.91 -3.58
N GLY A 59 9.45 1.74 -3.35
CA GLY A 59 8.73 0.56 -3.78
C GLY A 59 8.72 -0.60 -2.80
N ALA A 60 9.34 -0.45 -1.64
CA ALA A 60 9.41 -1.53 -0.66
C ALA A 60 8.08 -1.76 0.05
N ILE A 61 7.29 -0.72 0.20
CA ILE A 61 5.99 -0.79 0.87
C ILE A 61 4.99 0.05 0.10
N GLN A 62 3.72 -0.16 0.40
CA GLN A 62 2.66 0.71 -0.10
C GLN A 62 1.93 1.28 1.10
N ILE A 63 1.60 2.56 1.03
CA ILE A 63 0.97 3.26 2.13
C ILE A 63 -0.42 3.71 1.73
N PHE A 64 -1.39 3.44 2.59
CA PHE A 64 -2.77 3.82 2.40
C PHE A 64 -3.25 4.52 3.65
N ARG A 65 -4.28 5.34 3.50
CA ARG A 65 -4.90 5.97 4.66
C ARG A 65 -6.41 5.80 4.56
N GLU A 66 -7.06 5.83 5.68
CA GLU A 66 -8.51 5.84 5.69
C GLU A 66 -8.98 7.22 5.26
N PRO A 67 -10.04 7.32 4.45
CA PRO A 67 -10.58 8.62 4.09
C PRO A 67 -10.96 9.39 5.35
N ASP A 68 -10.74 10.68 5.31
CA ASP A 68 -11.10 11.60 6.39
C ASP A 68 -10.21 11.50 7.62
N THR A 69 -9.09 10.79 7.53
CA THR A 69 -8.10 10.76 8.61
C THR A 69 -6.82 11.43 8.14
N GLY A 70 -5.99 11.83 9.09
CA GLY A 70 -4.70 12.42 8.78
C GLY A 70 -3.62 11.36 8.68
N PHE A 71 -2.36 11.81 8.78
CA PHE A 71 -1.21 10.93 8.70
C PHE A 71 -0.69 10.47 10.06
N GLU A 72 -1.48 10.66 11.11
CA GLU A 72 -1.12 10.14 12.43
C GLU A 72 -1.06 8.64 12.43
N GLU A 73 -1.83 8.02 11.56
CA GLU A 73 -1.94 6.58 11.45
C GLU A 73 -2.16 6.23 10.00
N VAL A 74 -1.40 5.27 9.50
CA VAL A 74 -1.51 4.83 8.10
C VAL A 74 -1.62 3.32 8.08
N ILE A 75 -2.09 2.79 6.94
CA ILE A 75 -2.09 1.35 6.71
C ILE A 75 -0.97 1.07 5.73
N VAL A 76 -0.07 0.16 6.10
CA VAL A 76 1.06 -0.21 5.27
C VAL A 76 0.82 -1.60 4.72
N GLY A 77 0.95 -1.75 3.41
CA GLY A 77 0.84 -3.05 2.75
C GLY A 77 2.18 -3.50 2.21
N VAL A 78 2.50 -4.76 2.39
CA VAL A 78 3.77 -5.35 1.95
C VAL A 78 3.51 -6.70 1.32
N VAL A 79 4.43 -7.12 0.47
CA VAL A 79 4.34 -8.45 -0.14
C VAL A 79 4.86 -9.51 0.82
N GLY A 80 5.95 -9.23 1.54
CA GLY A 80 6.51 -10.17 2.51
C GLY A 80 6.58 -9.57 3.89
N MET A 81 6.35 -10.37 4.91
CA MET A 81 6.31 -9.91 6.29
C MET A 81 7.60 -9.24 6.74
N LEU A 82 8.74 -9.69 6.19
CA LEU A 82 10.03 -9.13 6.56
C LEU A 82 10.10 -7.63 6.26
N GLN A 83 9.35 -7.17 5.28
CA GLN A 83 9.38 -5.76 4.93
C GLN A 83 8.83 -4.86 6.04
N PHE A 84 7.98 -5.39 6.91
CA PHE A 84 7.56 -4.62 8.09
C PHE A 84 8.74 -4.35 9.02
N ASP A 85 9.60 -5.37 9.22
CA ASP A 85 10.77 -5.20 10.08
C ASP A 85 11.75 -4.21 9.47
N VAL A 86 11.95 -4.27 8.16
CA VAL A 86 12.82 -3.34 7.46
C VAL A 86 12.28 -1.92 7.60
N PHE A 87 10.98 -1.76 7.43
CA PHE A 87 10.35 -0.46 7.56
C PHE A 87 10.53 0.12 8.97
N GLU A 88 10.27 -0.70 9.97
CA GLU A 88 10.41 -0.27 11.37
C GLU A 88 11.84 0.13 11.67
N HIS A 89 12.80 -0.68 11.21
CA HIS A 89 14.22 -0.41 11.44
C HIS A 89 14.65 0.90 10.76
N ARG A 90 14.25 1.09 9.53
CA ARG A 90 14.62 2.30 8.79
C ARG A 90 14.00 3.55 9.38
N MET A 91 12.75 3.46 9.85
CA MET A 91 12.12 4.60 10.49
C MET A 91 12.88 5.00 11.75
N ALA A 92 13.30 4.01 12.53
CA ALA A 92 14.04 4.28 13.77
C ALA A 92 15.43 4.83 13.50
N THR A 93 16.15 4.26 12.53
CA THR A 93 17.56 4.62 12.32
C THR A 93 17.75 5.82 11.40
N GLU A 94 16.92 5.96 10.36
CA GLU A 94 17.11 7.02 9.38
C GLU A 94 16.29 8.27 9.69
N TYR A 95 15.16 8.10 10.36
CA TYR A 95 14.25 9.21 10.62
C TYR A 95 14.02 9.47 12.10
N ASN A 96 14.61 8.65 12.93
CA ASN A 96 14.52 8.77 14.39
C ASN A 96 13.07 8.71 14.88
N VAL A 97 12.28 7.82 14.29
CA VAL A 97 10.87 7.65 14.62
C VAL A 97 10.63 6.20 15.05
N GLU A 98 10.09 6.03 16.24
CA GLU A 98 9.64 4.71 16.66
C GLU A 98 8.17 4.55 16.28
N ILE A 99 7.84 3.40 15.75
CA ILE A 99 6.48 3.15 15.29
C ILE A 99 5.85 2.02 16.08
N ILE A 100 4.51 2.03 16.08
CA ILE A 100 3.70 0.95 16.63
C ILE A 100 3.09 0.22 15.45
N ASN A 101 3.30 -1.09 15.37
CA ASN A 101 2.86 -1.92 14.27
C ASN A 101 1.76 -2.85 14.77
N GLU A 102 0.57 -2.73 14.19
CA GLU A 102 -0.57 -3.55 14.56
C GLU A 102 -1.03 -4.31 13.32
N GLY A 103 -0.85 -5.64 13.31
CA GLY A 103 -1.25 -6.45 12.16
C GLY A 103 -2.75 -6.39 11.91
N LEU A 104 -3.11 -6.40 10.63
CA LEU A 104 -4.51 -6.35 10.20
C LEU A 104 -4.84 -7.64 9.45
N PRO A 105 -6.12 -8.05 9.48
CA PRO A 105 -6.51 -9.34 8.90
C PRO A 105 -6.76 -9.33 7.40
N TYR A 106 -6.51 -8.22 6.73
CA TYR A 106 -6.80 -8.12 5.31
C TYR A 106 -5.79 -8.91 4.50
N GLN A 107 -6.25 -9.55 3.44
CA GLN A 107 -5.40 -10.36 2.57
C GLN A 107 -5.51 -9.97 1.11
N TYR A 108 -6.50 -9.16 0.75
CA TYR A 108 -6.75 -8.78 -0.64
C TYR A 108 -6.97 -7.28 -0.73
N ILE A 109 -6.47 -6.70 -1.81
CA ILE A 109 -6.68 -5.30 -2.08
C ILE A 109 -7.17 -5.16 -3.51
N ARG A 110 -8.12 -4.26 -3.72
CA ARG A 110 -8.64 -3.99 -5.07
C ARG A 110 -8.80 -2.50 -5.26
N TRP A 111 -8.41 -2.02 -6.42
CA TRP A 111 -8.60 -0.63 -6.80
C TRP A 111 -10.01 -0.47 -7.37
N ILE A 112 -10.68 0.62 -7.01
CA ILE A 112 -11.98 0.94 -7.56
C ILE A 112 -11.74 1.70 -8.86
N ASP A 113 -12.16 1.11 -9.98
CA ASP A 113 -11.91 1.68 -11.31
C ASP A 113 -13.01 2.66 -11.75
N ASN A 114 -14.10 2.74 -11.03
CA ASN A 114 -15.19 3.65 -11.38
C ASN A 114 -14.79 5.09 -11.11
N GLU A 115 -14.82 5.92 -12.15
CA GLU A 115 -14.51 7.33 -11.97
C GLU A 115 -15.65 8.03 -11.25
N GLY A 116 -15.29 8.88 -10.31
CA GLY A 116 -16.27 9.69 -9.59
C GLY A 116 -17.13 8.95 -8.60
N LEU A 117 -16.85 7.68 -8.37
CA LEU A 117 -17.62 6.89 -7.43
C LEU A 117 -17.26 7.26 -5.99
N ASP A 118 -18.29 7.47 -5.17
CA ASP A 118 -18.10 7.70 -3.74
C ASP A 118 -18.16 6.33 -3.04
N PRO A 119 -17.03 5.82 -2.54
CA PRO A 119 -17.03 4.49 -1.95
C PRO A 119 -17.88 4.39 -0.69
N LYS A 120 -18.18 5.51 -0.05
CA LYS A 120 -19.03 5.49 1.14
C LYS A 120 -20.45 5.11 0.83
N LYS A 121 -20.85 5.19 -0.44
CA LYS A 121 -22.19 4.81 -0.87
C LYS A 121 -22.30 3.35 -1.26
N LEU A 122 -21.19 2.63 -1.22
CA LEU A 122 -21.19 1.22 -1.58
C LEU A 122 -21.74 0.37 -0.43
N ASN A 123 -22.36 -0.74 -0.80
CA ASN A 123 -22.80 -1.75 0.16
C ASN A 123 -21.64 -2.70 0.39
N LEU A 124 -21.01 -2.60 1.53
CA LEU A 124 -19.82 -3.42 1.85
C LEU A 124 -20.06 -4.18 3.14
N SER A 125 -19.39 -5.32 3.24
CA SER A 125 -19.46 -6.09 4.48
C SER A 125 -18.70 -5.33 5.58
N SER A 126 -18.96 -5.66 6.82
CA SER A 126 -18.32 -4.98 7.94
C SER A 126 -16.81 -5.22 7.97
N ASP A 127 -16.33 -6.30 7.33
CA ASP A 127 -14.92 -6.62 7.29
C ASP A 127 -14.16 -5.89 6.18
N THR A 128 -14.87 -5.17 5.32
CA THR A 128 -14.25 -4.51 4.18
C THR A 128 -13.91 -3.07 4.57
N LYS A 129 -12.71 -2.65 4.24
CA LYS A 129 -12.23 -1.32 4.61
C LYS A 129 -11.97 -0.48 3.37
N ILE A 130 -12.40 0.78 3.43
CA ILE A 130 -12.15 1.74 2.36
C ILE A 130 -10.87 2.49 2.71
N VAL A 131 -9.93 2.56 1.76
CA VAL A 131 -8.69 3.31 1.94
C VAL A 131 -8.38 4.12 0.69
N GLN A 132 -7.45 5.05 0.82
CA GLN A 132 -6.97 5.88 -0.29
C GLN A 132 -5.46 5.78 -0.38
N ASP A 133 -4.94 5.83 -1.60
CA ASP A 133 -3.49 5.95 -1.79
C ASP A 133 -3.11 7.43 -1.83
N PHE A 134 -1.83 7.72 -2.11
CA PHE A 134 -1.35 9.10 -2.16
C PHE A 134 -1.91 9.89 -3.33
N LYS A 135 -2.36 9.21 -4.36
CA LYS A 135 -2.93 9.88 -5.54
C LYS A 135 -4.40 10.18 -5.37
N GLY A 136 -4.98 9.75 -4.26
CA GLY A 136 -6.40 9.95 -4.01
C GLY A 136 -7.29 8.86 -4.56
N ASN A 137 -6.72 7.81 -5.14
CA ASN A 137 -7.51 6.68 -5.62
C ASN A 137 -8.09 5.92 -4.45
N TYR A 138 -9.32 5.45 -4.60
CA TYR A 138 -9.96 4.65 -3.58
C TYR A 138 -9.70 3.18 -3.81
N LEU A 139 -9.48 2.47 -2.73
CA LEU A 139 -9.22 1.04 -2.74
C LEU A 139 -10.05 0.38 -1.67
N LEU A 140 -10.26 -0.91 -1.83
CA LEU A 140 -10.95 -1.71 -0.83
C LEU A 140 -10.02 -2.80 -0.33
N LEU A 141 -10.01 -2.99 0.98
CA LEU A 141 -9.27 -4.08 1.61
C LEU A 141 -10.27 -5.13 2.05
N PHE A 142 -10.00 -6.38 1.69
CA PHE A 142 -10.90 -7.49 1.97
C PHE A 142 -10.19 -8.56 2.78
N THR A 143 -10.95 -9.26 3.62
CA THR A 143 -10.40 -10.36 4.40
C THR A 143 -10.47 -11.69 3.65
N SER A 144 -11.33 -11.79 2.64
CA SER A 144 -11.50 -13.04 1.88
C SER A 144 -12.00 -12.75 0.48
N GLU A 145 -11.84 -13.75 -0.41
CA GLU A 145 -12.37 -13.63 -1.76
C GLU A 145 -13.89 -13.58 -1.76
N TRP A 146 -14.52 -14.21 -0.79
CA TRP A 146 -15.97 -14.18 -0.67
C TRP A 146 -16.46 -12.74 -0.53
N ASN A 147 -15.76 -11.94 0.26
CA ASN A 147 -16.14 -10.54 0.45
C ASN A 147 -16.01 -9.73 -0.84
N ILE A 148 -15.03 -10.09 -1.68
CA ILE A 148 -14.88 -9.42 -2.97
C ILE A 148 -16.09 -9.72 -3.85
N ARG A 149 -16.47 -10.99 -3.93
CA ARG A 149 -17.63 -11.39 -4.73
C ARG A 149 -18.90 -10.76 -4.19
N TRP A 150 -19.02 -10.72 -2.87
CA TRP A 150 -20.20 -10.12 -2.24
C TRP A 150 -20.33 -8.63 -2.61
N ALA A 151 -19.19 -7.91 -2.58
CA ALA A 151 -19.20 -6.50 -2.94
C ALA A 151 -19.61 -6.29 -4.39
N LEU A 152 -19.12 -7.13 -5.28
CA LEU A 152 -19.48 -7.02 -6.69
C LEU A 152 -20.95 -7.34 -6.95
N GLU A 153 -21.50 -8.29 -6.20
CA GLU A 153 -22.90 -8.65 -6.34
C GLU A 153 -23.82 -7.57 -5.78
N LYS A 154 -23.42 -6.94 -4.69
CA LYS A 154 -24.29 -5.97 -4.01
C LYS A 154 -24.18 -4.56 -4.58
N ASN A 155 -23.26 -4.31 -5.46
CA ASN A 155 -23.04 -2.98 -6.02
C ASN A 155 -22.96 -3.08 -7.53
N GLU A 156 -24.11 -2.97 -8.17
CA GLU A 156 -24.19 -3.07 -9.62
C GLU A 156 -23.32 -2.00 -10.28
N GLY A 157 -22.53 -2.41 -11.25
CA GLY A 157 -21.65 -1.48 -11.96
C GLY A 157 -20.28 -1.26 -11.31
N LEU A 158 -20.07 -1.80 -10.11
CA LEU A 158 -18.77 -1.64 -9.46
C LEU A 158 -17.69 -2.38 -10.23
N MET A 159 -16.59 -1.69 -10.52
CA MET A 159 -15.45 -2.27 -11.23
C MET A 159 -14.23 -2.25 -10.33
N LEU A 160 -13.67 -3.42 -10.10
CA LEU A 160 -12.48 -3.57 -9.25
C LEU A 160 -11.35 -4.18 -10.05
N SER A 161 -10.12 -3.77 -9.76
CA SER A 161 -8.95 -4.37 -10.40
C SER A 161 -7.88 -4.66 -9.36
N GLU A 162 -6.99 -5.59 -9.72
CA GLU A 162 -5.89 -5.97 -8.85
C GLU A 162 -4.69 -5.05 -9.00
N PHE A 163 -4.72 -4.16 -9.97
CA PHE A 163 -3.59 -3.29 -10.27
C PHE A 163 -4.05 -1.85 -10.37
N ASN A 164 -3.15 -0.96 -10.00
CA ASN A 164 -3.40 0.46 -10.21
C ASN A 164 -3.19 0.76 -11.69
N LYS A 165 -4.24 1.20 -12.36
CA LYS A 165 -4.18 1.50 -13.79
C LYS A 165 -3.73 2.93 -14.09
N ASN A 166 -3.57 3.75 -13.06
CA ASN A 166 -3.20 5.15 -13.26
C ASN A 166 -1.74 5.42 -13.01
#